data_2dafac5929a9e9d81eab709d30cde395
#
_entry.id   2dafac5929a9e9d81eab709d30cde395
#
_cell.length_a   1.000
_cell.length_b   1.000
_cell.length_c   1.000
_cell.angle_alpha   90.00
_cell.angle_beta   90.00
_cell.angle_gamma   90.00
#
_symmetry.space_group_name_H-M   'P 1'
#
loop_
_entity.id
_entity.type
_entity.pdbx_description
1 polymer ?
#
loop_
_entity_poly.entity_id
_entity_poly.type
_entity_poly.pdbx_seq_one_letter_code
_entity_poly.pdbx_strand_id
1 'polypeptide(L)'
;MKLKIKIPGFKILSLLVMVTLLAAGCGGGGAKPQGPVTLTFWKTFEDSENMQVLIDMYQAKNKNVQIVYTKKNIENYESDLLNALAAGTGPDIFSIHNSWLPKYMDKVVPADAKAFPFKEYKDAFVDVAVQDFTRDNKIYAVPLTVDSLALYYNKDLMGTVGIATPPKTWSELSSHVQRLKKQDTTGYFSRSAVAAGTNSNINRAVDILYLYMLQRGVIPYSADGTQPTFDQGIYKNGNYVNPAEDALDYYTSFASPLKSNYNWNYRSDYSIDAFANGRVAYMYNYSYARATIIQKAPQLNFDVAPVPQPNLDDPAVNFANYWGEAVSKQSKNQAAAWDFLKFISSKEALDAYYAHTKYPSSRKDLIELQTQDPDIGVFASANLTAKAFYRPDQAKMDAIFGQTIDNIILKGFTTSQAIGQAAQQAGTLTRF
;
A
#
# COMPACT_ATOMS: atom_id res chain seq x y z
N MET A 1 35.06 20.70 73.50
CA MET A 1 34.05 21.31 74.38
C MET A 1 32.71 20.61 74.00
N LYS A 2 32.29 19.73 74.89
CA LYS A 2 31.07 18.88 74.64
C LYS A 2 29.88 19.58 75.28
N LEU A 3 28.83 19.86 74.55
CA LEU A 3 27.56 20.28 75.11
C LEU A 3 26.49 19.15 74.89
N LYS A 4 26.05 18.61 76.01
CA LYS A 4 24.94 17.69 76.08
C LYS A 4 23.66 18.48 76.36
N ILE A 5 22.62 18.29 75.55
CA ILE A 5 21.29 18.77 75.86
C ILE A 5 20.37 17.54 76.06
N LYS A 6 19.76 17.52 77.27
CA LYS A 6 18.76 16.49 77.69
C LYS A 6 17.38 16.88 77.18
N ILE A 7 16.62 15.87 76.75
CA ILE A 7 15.22 16.01 76.35
C ILE A 7 14.36 15.30 77.44
N PRO A 8 13.30 15.91 77.95
CA PRO A 8 12.38 15.24 78.90
C PRO A 8 11.28 14.48 78.13
N GLY A 9 10.97 13.32 78.66
CA GLY A 9 9.97 12.42 78.10
C GLY A 9 8.54 12.89 78.36
N PHE A 10 7.70 12.57 77.40
CA PHE A 10 6.25 12.72 77.52
C PHE A 10 5.61 11.36 77.28
N LYS A 11 4.90 10.85 78.28
CA LYS A 11 4.11 9.61 78.21
C LYS A 11 2.78 9.92 77.53
N ILE A 12 2.42 9.18 76.51
CA ILE A 12 1.10 9.24 75.87
C ILE A 12 0.39 7.91 76.03
N LEU A 13 -0.78 8.05 76.56
CA LEU A 13 -1.77 7.09 76.95
C LEU A 13 -2.45 6.46 75.71
N SER A 14 -2.51 5.14 75.70
CA SER A 14 -3.21 4.34 74.67
C SER A 14 -4.73 4.47 74.84
N LEU A 15 -5.41 4.84 73.74
CA LEU A 15 -6.88 4.65 73.67
C LEU A 15 -7.22 3.80 72.44
N LEU A 16 -7.61 2.58 72.72
CA LEU A 16 -8.06 1.59 71.74
C LEU A 16 -9.55 1.81 71.52
N VAL A 17 -9.94 2.23 70.31
CA VAL A 17 -11.35 2.23 69.90
C VAL A 17 -11.50 1.23 68.75
N MET A 18 -12.12 0.11 69.07
CA MET A 18 -12.51 -0.95 68.14
C MET A 18 -13.90 -0.62 67.60
N VAL A 19 -13.98 -0.23 66.31
CA VAL A 19 -15.26 -0.12 65.60
C VAL A 19 -15.33 -1.17 64.51
N THR A 20 -16.02 -2.25 64.77
CA THR A 20 -16.46 -3.23 63.79
C THR A 20 -17.66 -2.69 63.02
N LEU A 21 -17.49 -2.43 61.73
CA LEU A 21 -18.60 -2.21 60.79
C LEU A 21 -18.59 -3.32 59.72
N LEU A 22 -19.53 -4.24 59.92
CA LEU A 22 -20.00 -5.17 58.90
C LEU A 22 -20.77 -4.36 57.85
N ALA A 23 -20.19 -4.24 56.62
CA ALA A 23 -20.95 -3.86 55.44
C ALA A 23 -20.85 -4.99 54.42
N ALA A 24 -21.87 -5.84 54.38
CA ALA A 24 -22.14 -6.69 53.24
C ALA A 24 -22.51 -5.80 52.04
N GLY A 25 -21.58 -5.57 51.14
CA GLY A 25 -21.79 -4.87 49.85
C GLY A 25 -21.83 -5.88 48.75
N CYS A 26 -23.00 -6.10 48.18
CA CYS A 26 -23.24 -6.89 46.96
C CYS A 26 -22.28 -6.47 45.84
N GLY A 27 -21.64 -7.47 45.24
CA GLY A 27 -20.79 -7.33 44.07
C GLY A 27 -21.59 -6.90 42.83
N GLY A 28 -21.45 -5.65 42.45
CA GLY A 28 -21.67 -5.17 41.10
C GLY A 28 -20.31 -4.90 40.52
N GLY A 29 -19.81 -5.76 39.63
CA GLY A 29 -18.60 -5.53 38.88
C GLY A 29 -18.82 -4.39 37.85
N GLY A 30 -18.97 -3.17 38.34
CA GLY A 30 -18.87 -1.97 37.51
C GLY A 30 -17.40 -1.78 37.11
N ALA A 31 -17.12 -1.85 35.80
CA ALA A 31 -15.83 -1.43 35.29
C ALA A 31 -15.52 -0.04 35.83
N LYS A 32 -14.37 0.14 36.49
CA LYS A 32 -13.91 1.45 36.95
C LYS A 32 -13.96 2.39 35.73
N PRO A 33 -14.49 3.64 35.88
CA PRO A 33 -14.39 4.61 34.80
C PRO A 33 -12.92 4.73 34.41
N GLN A 34 -12.59 4.31 33.20
CA GLN A 34 -11.28 4.51 32.65
C GLN A 34 -11.10 6.03 32.52
N GLY A 35 -10.05 6.59 33.10
CA GLY A 35 -9.71 8.02 32.96
C GLY A 35 -9.51 8.37 31.48
N PRO A 36 -9.37 9.66 31.14
CA PRO A 36 -9.18 10.08 29.77
C PRO A 36 -7.99 9.34 29.12
N VAL A 37 -8.21 8.76 27.94
CA VAL A 37 -7.21 8.00 27.18
C VAL A 37 -6.73 8.89 26.04
N THR A 38 -5.42 9.06 25.91
CA THR A 38 -4.80 9.69 24.74
C THR A 38 -4.13 8.62 23.89
N LEU A 39 -4.46 8.59 22.60
CA LEU A 39 -3.85 7.71 21.59
C LEU A 39 -3.03 8.55 20.61
N THR A 40 -1.77 8.19 20.42
CA THR A 40 -0.90 8.78 19.42
C THR A 40 -0.96 7.98 18.13
N PHE A 41 -1.13 8.67 16.99
CA PHE A 41 -1.29 8.03 15.68
C PHE A 41 -0.34 8.64 14.65
N TRP A 42 0.58 7.82 14.12
CA TRP A 42 1.53 8.20 13.06
C TRP A 42 1.12 7.58 11.72
N LYS A 43 1.01 8.44 10.71
CA LYS A 43 0.69 8.03 9.34
C LYS A 43 1.49 8.84 8.33
N THR A 44 1.69 8.28 7.14
CA THR A 44 2.29 8.98 5.98
C THR A 44 1.20 9.41 4.99
N PHE A 45 1.55 10.29 4.06
CA PHE A 45 0.76 10.75 2.91
C PHE A 45 -0.54 11.48 3.23
N GLU A 46 -1.21 11.18 4.33
CA GLU A 46 -2.51 11.71 4.67
C GLU A 46 -2.41 13.04 5.41
N ASP A 47 -3.13 14.05 4.95
CA ASP A 47 -3.20 15.34 5.62
C ASP A 47 -4.09 15.29 6.87
N SER A 48 -3.73 16.14 7.86
CA SER A 48 -4.46 16.17 9.13
C SER A 48 -5.95 16.52 8.95
N GLU A 49 -6.28 17.35 7.97
CA GLU A 49 -7.65 17.74 7.65
C GLU A 49 -8.51 16.53 7.24
N ASN A 50 -7.97 15.66 6.41
CA ASN A 50 -8.64 14.44 5.98
C ASN A 50 -8.86 13.46 7.14
N MET A 51 -7.83 13.28 7.98
CA MET A 51 -7.95 12.41 9.17
C MET A 51 -8.87 12.98 10.23
N GLN A 52 -8.98 14.31 10.32
CA GLN A 52 -9.84 14.98 11.29
C GLN A 52 -11.31 14.59 11.14
N VAL A 53 -11.78 14.32 9.91
CA VAL A 53 -13.14 13.82 9.66
C VAL A 53 -13.42 12.55 10.47
N LEU A 54 -12.51 11.57 10.40
CA LEU A 54 -12.64 10.30 11.13
C LEU A 54 -12.48 10.46 12.64
N ILE A 55 -11.54 11.32 13.06
CA ILE A 55 -11.25 11.60 14.46
C ILE A 55 -12.46 12.26 15.12
N ASP A 56 -13.04 13.28 14.50
CA ASP A 56 -14.21 14.00 15.03
C ASP A 56 -15.43 13.08 15.16
N MET A 57 -15.68 12.23 14.15
CA MET A 57 -16.77 11.25 14.19
C MET A 57 -16.59 10.26 15.37
N TYR A 58 -15.37 9.78 15.60
CA TYR A 58 -15.08 8.89 16.71
C TYR A 58 -15.21 9.58 18.07
N GLN A 59 -14.59 10.75 18.24
CA GLN A 59 -14.60 11.49 19.49
C GLN A 59 -15.99 12.05 19.85
N ALA A 60 -16.87 12.25 18.85
CA ALA A 60 -18.27 12.59 19.10
C ALA A 60 -18.98 11.50 19.91
N LYS A 61 -18.66 10.22 19.68
CA LYS A 61 -19.21 9.05 20.36
C LYS A 61 -18.39 8.64 21.60
N ASN A 62 -17.08 8.98 21.65
CA ASN A 62 -16.10 8.53 22.66
C ASN A 62 -15.42 9.74 23.33
N LYS A 63 -16.16 10.48 24.16
CA LYS A 63 -15.69 11.74 24.78
C LYS A 63 -14.44 11.61 25.68
N ASN A 64 -14.16 10.42 26.16
CA ASN A 64 -12.99 10.15 27.04
C ASN A 64 -11.72 9.74 26.26
N VAL A 65 -11.78 9.68 24.91
CA VAL A 65 -10.63 9.32 24.08
C VAL A 65 -10.20 10.52 23.25
N GLN A 66 -8.92 10.86 23.35
CA GLN A 66 -8.27 11.88 22.52
C GLN A 66 -7.34 11.22 21.53
N ILE A 67 -7.39 11.61 20.27
CA ILE A 67 -6.47 11.13 19.21
C ILE A 67 -5.50 12.26 18.87
N VAL A 68 -4.20 11.98 18.98
CA VAL A 68 -3.12 12.89 18.58
C VAL A 68 -2.52 12.37 17.29
N TYR A 69 -2.98 12.91 16.17
CA TYR A 69 -2.53 12.53 14.85
C TYR A 69 -1.25 13.27 14.46
N THR A 70 -0.32 12.58 13.82
CA THR A 70 0.93 13.15 13.29
C THR A 70 1.22 12.60 11.91
N LYS A 71 1.18 13.47 10.89
CA LYS A 71 1.68 13.16 9.55
C LYS A 71 3.21 13.09 9.58
N LYS A 72 3.77 12.01 9.08
CA LYS A 72 5.23 11.76 9.00
C LYS A 72 5.71 11.84 7.56
N ASN A 73 6.96 12.28 7.37
CA ASN A 73 7.59 12.26 6.06
C ASN A 73 7.93 10.81 5.68
N ILE A 74 7.53 10.39 4.49
CA ILE A 74 7.74 9.03 3.99
C ILE A 74 9.22 8.66 3.87
N GLU A 75 10.10 9.61 3.51
CA GLU A 75 11.54 9.36 3.28
C GLU A 75 12.23 8.75 4.49
N ASN A 76 11.85 9.18 5.71
CA ASN A 76 12.46 8.74 6.97
C ASN A 76 11.49 7.91 7.82
N TYR A 77 10.27 7.69 7.36
CA TYR A 77 9.19 7.13 8.18
C TYR A 77 9.55 5.80 8.83
N GLU A 78 10.04 4.85 8.04
CA GLU A 78 10.33 3.51 8.56
C GLU A 78 11.46 3.54 9.60
N SER A 79 12.52 4.28 9.35
CA SER A 79 13.64 4.42 10.29
C SER A 79 13.23 5.14 11.58
N ASP A 80 12.45 6.23 11.48
CA ASP A 80 11.93 6.95 12.62
C ASP A 80 11.01 6.07 13.48
N LEU A 81 10.12 5.32 12.82
CA LEU A 81 9.20 4.40 13.50
C LEU A 81 9.95 3.30 14.23
N LEU A 82 10.91 2.63 13.57
CA LEU A 82 11.71 1.58 14.20
C LEU A 82 12.53 2.08 15.38
N ASN A 83 13.15 3.26 15.24
CA ASN A 83 13.90 3.88 16.33
C ASN A 83 13.01 4.25 17.53
N ALA A 84 11.83 4.84 17.27
CA ALA A 84 10.88 5.19 18.32
C ALA A 84 10.33 3.95 19.04
N LEU A 85 9.99 2.89 18.29
CA LEU A 85 9.56 1.60 18.85
C LEU A 85 10.69 0.97 19.70
N ALA A 86 11.92 0.96 19.22
CA ALA A 86 13.07 0.44 19.97
C ALA A 86 13.34 1.22 21.27
N ALA A 87 13.15 2.54 21.24
CA ALA A 87 13.30 3.42 22.41
C ALA A 87 12.11 3.37 23.39
N GLY A 88 11.00 2.68 23.06
CA GLY A 88 9.78 2.67 23.87
C GLY A 88 8.99 3.98 23.84
N THR A 89 9.26 4.85 22.86
CA THR A 89 8.60 6.14 22.64
C THR A 89 7.75 6.18 21.36
N GLY A 90 7.49 4.99 20.78
CA GLY A 90 6.70 4.86 19.57
C GLY A 90 5.21 5.20 19.79
N PRO A 91 4.46 5.42 18.72
CA PRO A 91 3.02 5.73 18.79
C PRO A 91 2.20 4.51 19.21
N ASP A 92 0.94 4.75 19.63
CA ASP A 92 -0.04 3.70 19.90
C ASP A 92 -0.53 3.04 18.61
N ILE A 93 -0.70 3.87 17.57
CA ILE A 93 -1.17 3.45 16.24
C ILE A 93 -0.20 3.97 15.20
N PHE A 94 0.11 3.15 14.20
CA PHE A 94 0.97 3.53 13.09
C PHE A 94 0.62 2.81 11.80
N SER A 95 0.89 3.47 10.67
CA SER A 95 0.70 2.86 9.36
C SER A 95 1.84 1.90 9.03
N ILE A 96 1.50 0.75 8.47
CA ILE A 96 2.46 -0.18 7.85
C ILE A 96 2.10 -0.36 6.37
N HIS A 97 3.12 -0.47 5.52
CA HIS A 97 2.92 -0.83 4.13
C HIS A 97 2.39 -2.27 4.02
N ASN A 98 1.59 -2.57 3.00
CA ASN A 98 0.96 -3.88 2.83
C ASN A 98 1.95 -5.07 2.83
N SER A 99 3.21 -4.86 2.45
CA SER A 99 4.25 -5.89 2.51
C SER A 99 5.01 -5.98 3.85
N TRP A 100 4.76 -5.08 4.80
CA TRP A 100 5.57 -4.98 6.01
C TRP A 100 5.15 -5.89 7.16
N LEU A 101 3.94 -6.46 7.12
CA LEU A 101 3.44 -7.25 8.25
C LEU A 101 4.42 -8.34 8.72
N PRO A 102 5.08 -9.14 7.86
CA PRO A 102 6.04 -10.14 8.33
C PRO A 102 7.19 -9.56 9.15
N LYS A 103 7.73 -8.41 8.74
CA LYS A 103 8.81 -7.67 9.42
C LYS A 103 8.36 -7.02 10.74
N TYR A 104 7.05 -6.76 10.89
CA TYR A 104 6.47 -6.04 12.02
C TYR A 104 5.68 -6.93 12.98
N MET A 105 5.60 -8.25 12.75
CA MET A 105 4.82 -9.19 13.57
C MET A 105 5.14 -9.13 15.08
N ASP A 106 6.39 -8.90 15.42
CA ASP A 106 6.85 -8.78 16.81
C ASP A 106 6.56 -7.41 17.43
N LYS A 107 6.18 -6.41 16.63
CA LYS A 107 5.97 -5.00 17.02
C LYS A 107 4.49 -4.61 17.10
N VAL A 108 3.62 -5.38 16.48
CA VAL A 108 2.16 -5.15 16.44
C VAL A 108 1.39 -6.16 17.29
N VAL A 109 0.18 -5.81 17.69
CA VAL A 109 -0.74 -6.70 18.38
C VAL A 109 -1.99 -6.90 17.53
N PRO A 110 -2.51 -8.14 17.41
CA PRO A 110 -3.74 -8.36 16.66
C PRO A 110 -4.97 -7.83 17.42
N ALA A 111 -6.03 -7.55 16.66
CA ALA A 111 -7.34 -7.25 17.22
C ALA A 111 -7.85 -8.39 18.10
N ASP A 112 -8.58 -8.04 19.16
CA ASP A 112 -9.35 -9.02 19.93
C ASP A 112 -10.44 -9.64 19.04
N ALA A 113 -10.47 -10.98 18.96
CA ALA A 113 -11.37 -11.69 18.06
C ALA A 113 -12.86 -11.55 18.41
N LYS A 114 -13.19 -11.18 19.65
CA LYS A 114 -14.60 -10.91 20.05
C LYS A 114 -15.00 -9.48 19.70
N ALA A 115 -14.07 -8.52 19.84
CA ALA A 115 -14.31 -7.12 19.52
C ALA A 115 -14.30 -6.88 17.99
N PHE A 116 -13.40 -7.53 17.25
CA PHE A 116 -13.32 -7.45 15.79
C PHE A 116 -13.12 -8.84 15.17
N PRO A 117 -14.21 -9.57 14.88
CA PRO A 117 -14.15 -10.93 14.36
C PRO A 117 -13.50 -10.98 12.96
N PHE A 118 -12.65 -11.98 12.73
CA PHE A 118 -12.00 -12.19 11.42
C PHE A 118 -13.04 -12.33 10.28
N LYS A 119 -14.18 -12.99 10.53
CA LYS A 119 -15.24 -13.12 9.53
C LYS A 119 -15.79 -11.76 9.10
N GLU A 120 -16.03 -10.85 10.05
CA GLU A 120 -16.47 -9.48 9.77
C GLU A 120 -15.48 -8.73 8.87
N TYR A 121 -14.18 -8.85 9.18
CA TYR A 121 -13.11 -8.24 8.39
C TYR A 121 -13.04 -8.85 6.97
N LYS A 122 -13.02 -10.17 6.86
CA LYS A 122 -12.92 -10.88 5.58
C LYS A 122 -14.10 -10.58 4.64
N ASP A 123 -15.30 -10.49 5.18
CA ASP A 123 -16.51 -10.22 4.39
C ASP A 123 -16.53 -8.75 3.91
N ALA A 124 -16.01 -7.83 4.71
CA ALA A 124 -16.06 -6.39 4.43
C ALA A 124 -14.93 -5.90 3.51
N PHE A 125 -13.69 -6.36 3.72
CA PHE A 125 -12.53 -5.82 3.02
C PHE A 125 -12.16 -6.61 1.77
N VAL A 126 -11.47 -5.94 0.82
CA VAL A 126 -10.96 -6.58 -0.41
C VAL A 126 -9.97 -7.69 -0.08
N ASP A 127 -9.92 -8.72 -0.92
CA ASP A 127 -9.19 -9.95 -0.64
C ASP A 127 -7.68 -9.72 -0.45
N VAL A 128 -7.10 -8.79 -1.19
CA VAL A 128 -5.69 -8.42 -1.02
C VAL A 128 -5.40 -7.88 0.39
N ALA A 129 -6.30 -7.08 0.96
CA ALA A 129 -6.15 -6.57 2.33
C ALA A 129 -6.28 -7.68 3.38
N VAL A 130 -7.19 -8.62 3.16
CA VAL A 130 -7.32 -9.80 4.02
C VAL A 130 -6.04 -10.63 3.97
N GLN A 131 -5.49 -10.86 2.78
CA GLN A 131 -4.26 -11.63 2.60
C GLN A 131 -3.04 -10.97 3.26
N ASP A 132 -2.87 -9.65 3.09
CA ASP A 132 -1.67 -8.94 3.53
C ASP A 132 -1.66 -8.66 5.04
N PHE A 133 -2.84 -8.36 5.64
CA PHE A 133 -2.93 -7.88 7.03
C PHE A 133 -3.49 -8.89 8.03
N THR A 134 -3.63 -10.17 7.62
CA THR A 134 -4.05 -11.21 8.57
C THR A 134 -3.07 -12.39 8.60
N ARG A 135 -2.96 -13.06 9.75
CA ARG A 135 -2.26 -14.33 9.94
C ARG A 135 -3.04 -15.17 10.95
N ASP A 136 -3.22 -16.44 10.69
CA ASP A 136 -3.91 -17.37 11.59
C ASP A 136 -5.29 -16.87 12.03
N ASN A 137 -6.06 -16.29 11.09
CA ASN A 137 -7.37 -15.67 11.33
C ASN A 137 -7.34 -14.52 12.36
N LYS A 138 -6.19 -13.88 12.56
CA LYS A 138 -6.04 -12.68 13.40
C LYS A 138 -5.78 -11.46 12.51
N ILE A 139 -6.43 -10.35 12.84
CA ILE A 139 -6.31 -9.07 12.11
C ILE A 139 -5.18 -8.26 12.76
N TYR A 140 -4.17 -7.85 12.00
CA TYR A 140 -3.02 -7.09 12.49
C TYR A 140 -3.02 -5.64 12.03
N ALA A 141 -3.70 -5.35 10.92
CA ALA A 141 -3.88 -3.98 10.43
C ALA A 141 -5.19 -3.85 9.65
N VAL A 142 -5.67 -2.63 9.51
CA VAL A 142 -6.85 -2.29 8.69
C VAL A 142 -6.50 -1.18 7.70
N PRO A 143 -6.70 -1.37 6.39
CA PRO A 143 -6.49 -0.30 5.42
C PRO A 143 -7.71 0.62 5.38
N LEU A 144 -7.49 1.93 5.36
CA LEU A 144 -8.56 2.89 5.09
C LEU A 144 -8.85 2.98 3.59
N THR A 145 -7.81 2.85 2.77
CA THR A 145 -7.87 2.89 1.31
C THR A 145 -7.02 1.79 0.71
N VAL A 146 -7.38 1.32 -0.46
CA VAL A 146 -6.53 0.48 -1.31
C VAL A 146 -6.45 1.15 -2.66
N ASP A 147 -5.23 1.35 -3.19
CA ASP A 147 -5.03 1.95 -4.50
C ASP A 147 -4.37 0.94 -5.45
N SER A 148 -4.93 0.81 -6.63
CA SER A 148 -4.50 -0.13 -7.67
C SER A 148 -4.04 0.60 -8.91
N LEU A 149 -3.14 0.00 -9.68
CA LEU A 149 -2.71 0.57 -10.97
C LEU A 149 -3.89 0.65 -11.94
N ALA A 150 -3.91 1.73 -12.72
CA ALA A 150 -4.81 1.90 -13.85
C ALA A 150 -4.07 2.48 -15.06
N LEU A 151 -4.66 2.41 -16.24
CA LEU A 151 -4.11 2.94 -17.47
C LEU A 151 -4.70 4.32 -17.76
N TYR A 152 -3.91 5.37 -17.55
CA TYR A 152 -4.22 6.71 -18.01
C TYR A 152 -4.04 6.79 -19.53
N TYR A 153 -4.99 7.41 -20.24
CA TYR A 153 -4.90 7.55 -21.68
C TYR A 153 -5.27 8.94 -22.18
N ASN A 154 -4.52 9.44 -23.15
CA ASN A 154 -4.73 10.73 -23.81
C ASN A 154 -5.67 10.54 -24.99
N LYS A 155 -6.90 11.08 -24.89
CA LYS A 155 -7.95 10.94 -25.91
C LYS A 155 -7.57 11.59 -27.23
N ASP A 156 -6.90 12.72 -27.18
CA ASP A 156 -6.53 13.47 -28.39
C ASP A 156 -5.45 12.72 -29.17
N LEU A 157 -4.43 12.17 -28.50
CA LEU A 157 -3.40 11.39 -29.17
C LEU A 157 -3.97 10.10 -29.79
N MET A 158 -4.90 9.42 -29.10
CA MET A 158 -5.62 8.27 -29.64
C MET A 158 -6.44 8.66 -30.89
N GLY A 159 -7.16 9.78 -30.80
CA GLY A 159 -7.97 10.32 -31.91
C GLY A 159 -7.15 10.62 -33.16
N THR A 160 -5.90 11.13 -33.03
CA THR A 160 -5.03 11.43 -34.18
C THR A 160 -4.72 10.22 -35.06
N VAL A 161 -4.89 9.01 -34.56
CA VAL A 161 -4.64 7.75 -35.27
C VAL A 161 -5.87 6.87 -35.37
N GLY A 162 -7.07 7.40 -35.01
CA GLY A 162 -8.34 6.70 -35.14
C GLY A 162 -8.48 5.51 -34.17
N ILE A 163 -7.87 5.60 -32.97
CA ILE A 163 -8.07 4.63 -31.90
C ILE A 163 -9.24 5.12 -31.03
N ALA A 164 -10.34 4.38 -31.02
CA ALA A 164 -11.56 4.79 -30.35
C ALA A 164 -11.60 4.40 -28.86
N THR A 165 -10.97 3.29 -28.47
CA THR A 165 -11.00 2.76 -27.11
C THR A 165 -9.61 2.42 -26.61
N PRO A 166 -9.33 2.56 -25.29
CA PRO A 166 -8.06 2.12 -24.70
C PRO A 166 -7.90 0.59 -24.84
N PRO A 167 -6.64 0.08 -24.83
CA PRO A 167 -6.37 -1.32 -25.02
C PRO A 167 -6.83 -2.14 -23.81
N LYS A 168 -7.46 -3.29 -24.07
CA LYS A 168 -7.89 -4.24 -23.03
C LYS A 168 -6.91 -5.38 -22.83
N THR A 169 -6.07 -5.63 -23.85
CA THR A 169 -5.07 -6.71 -23.79
C THR A 169 -3.66 -6.20 -24.11
N TRP A 170 -2.65 -7.01 -23.71
CA TRP A 170 -1.25 -6.74 -24.05
C TRP A 170 -1.04 -6.68 -25.57
N SER A 171 -1.75 -7.54 -26.32
CA SER A 171 -1.70 -7.57 -27.78
C SER A 171 -2.28 -6.29 -28.39
N GLU A 172 -3.43 -5.82 -27.88
CA GLU A 172 -4.00 -4.53 -28.31
C GLU A 172 -3.07 -3.36 -27.99
N LEU A 173 -2.46 -3.33 -26.76
CA LEU A 173 -1.48 -2.31 -26.41
C LEU A 173 -0.30 -2.31 -27.40
N SER A 174 0.25 -3.49 -27.71
CA SER A 174 1.34 -3.63 -28.69
C SER A 174 0.93 -3.15 -30.10
N SER A 175 -0.31 -3.41 -30.52
CA SER A 175 -0.87 -2.89 -31.79
C SER A 175 -0.98 -1.38 -31.77
N HIS A 176 -1.44 -0.79 -30.65
CA HIS A 176 -1.53 0.66 -30.48
C HIS A 176 -0.16 1.33 -30.52
N VAL A 177 0.90 0.69 -29.99
CA VAL A 177 2.28 1.20 -30.07
C VAL A 177 2.70 1.49 -31.50
N GLN A 178 2.40 0.57 -32.44
CA GLN A 178 2.80 0.74 -33.85
C GLN A 178 2.11 1.95 -34.53
N ARG A 179 0.92 2.30 -34.08
CA ARG A 179 0.11 3.40 -34.66
C ARG A 179 0.43 4.74 -34.02
N LEU A 180 0.77 4.75 -32.72
CA LEU A 180 0.90 5.97 -31.93
C LEU A 180 2.31 6.54 -31.94
N LYS A 181 3.36 5.68 -31.90
CA LYS A 181 4.74 6.15 -31.79
C LYS A 181 5.16 7.01 -32.99
N LYS A 182 5.89 8.11 -32.70
CA LYS A 182 6.58 8.92 -33.70
C LYS A 182 8.02 9.10 -33.26
N GLN A 183 8.95 8.60 -34.08
CA GLN A 183 10.39 8.68 -33.85
C GLN A 183 11.05 9.40 -35.03
N ASP A 184 11.97 10.26 -34.73
CA ASP A 184 12.80 10.92 -35.76
C ASP A 184 14.04 10.10 -36.16
N THR A 185 14.80 10.58 -37.11
CA THR A 185 16.01 9.91 -37.61
C THR A 185 17.15 9.86 -36.57
N THR A 186 17.08 10.63 -35.49
CA THR A 186 18.06 10.64 -34.39
C THR A 186 17.69 9.67 -33.28
N GLY A 187 16.56 8.97 -33.41
CA GLY A 187 16.04 8.05 -32.38
C GLY A 187 15.29 8.75 -31.25
N TYR A 188 14.99 10.05 -31.38
CA TYR A 188 14.15 10.77 -30.41
C TYR A 188 12.68 10.51 -30.69
N PHE A 189 11.92 10.19 -29.60
CA PHE A 189 10.48 10.07 -29.71
C PHE A 189 9.78 11.40 -29.45
N SER A 190 9.30 12.03 -30.56
CA SER A 190 8.43 13.20 -30.44
C SER A 190 7.05 12.83 -29.86
N ARG A 191 6.64 11.57 -30.02
CA ARG A 191 5.46 10.99 -29.40
C ARG A 191 5.70 9.51 -29.08
N SER A 192 5.51 9.13 -27.83
CA SER A 192 5.52 7.74 -27.38
C SER A 192 4.09 7.19 -27.26
N ALA A 193 3.93 5.89 -27.42
CA ALA A 193 2.64 5.24 -27.20
C ALA A 193 2.42 4.99 -25.72
N VAL A 194 3.37 4.35 -25.03
CA VAL A 194 3.27 4.03 -23.61
C VAL A 194 4.58 4.32 -22.87
N ALA A 195 4.47 4.90 -21.69
CA ALA A 195 5.60 5.06 -20.77
C ALA A 195 5.84 3.73 -20.04
N ALA A 196 6.67 2.88 -20.63
CA ALA A 196 7.07 1.58 -20.09
C ALA A 196 8.43 1.16 -20.62
N GLY A 197 9.12 0.26 -19.92
CA GLY A 197 10.32 -0.42 -20.39
C GLY A 197 11.63 0.05 -19.77
N THR A 198 11.70 1.25 -19.23
CA THR A 198 12.85 1.77 -18.47
C THR A 198 12.56 1.83 -16.98
N ASN A 199 13.56 2.20 -16.15
CA ASN A 199 13.41 2.29 -14.70
C ASN A 199 13.25 3.76 -14.25
N SER A 200 14.32 4.55 -14.31
CA SER A 200 14.43 5.82 -13.58
C SER A 200 13.54 6.96 -14.09
N ASN A 201 13.10 6.94 -15.34
CA ASN A 201 12.23 7.98 -15.91
C ASN A 201 10.77 7.56 -16.05
N ILE A 202 10.38 6.45 -15.42
CA ILE A 202 8.98 6.01 -15.32
C ILE A 202 8.56 6.00 -13.86
N ASN A 203 7.51 6.76 -13.54
CA ASN A 203 6.88 6.67 -12.23
C ASN A 203 6.31 5.25 -12.05
N ARG A 204 6.66 4.59 -10.95
CA ARG A 204 6.18 3.24 -10.65
C ARG A 204 6.64 2.13 -11.61
N ALA A 205 7.83 2.29 -12.23
CA ALA A 205 8.38 1.31 -13.16
C ALA A 205 8.34 -0.13 -12.63
N VAL A 206 8.78 -0.32 -11.39
CA VAL A 206 8.84 -1.63 -10.73
C VAL A 206 7.45 -2.16 -10.41
N ASP A 207 6.51 -1.31 -10.00
CA ASP A 207 5.12 -1.71 -9.75
C ASP A 207 4.44 -2.20 -11.05
N ILE A 208 4.76 -1.58 -12.20
CA ILE A 208 4.27 -2.04 -13.52
C ILE A 208 4.87 -3.41 -13.87
N LEU A 209 6.15 -3.62 -13.59
CA LEU A 209 6.77 -4.93 -13.77
C LEU A 209 6.12 -5.98 -12.85
N TYR A 210 5.88 -5.67 -11.57
CA TYR A 210 5.17 -6.58 -10.67
C TYR A 210 3.75 -6.89 -11.14
N LEU A 211 3.02 -5.91 -11.68
CA LEU A 211 1.73 -6.15 -12.32
C LEU A 211 1.86 -7.21 -13.43
N TYR A 212 2.81 -7.04 -14.35
CA TYR A 212 3.00 -7.98 -15.46
C TYR A 212 3.41 -9.37 -14.98
N MET A 213 4.26 -9.45 -13.95
CA MET A 213 4.64 -10.72 -13.33
C MET A 213 3.43 -11.44 -12.70
N LEU A 214 2.60 -10.72 -11.94
CA LEU A 214 1.39 -11.28 -11.34
C LEU A 214 0.35 -11.72 -12.39
N GLN A 215 0.20 -10.97 -13.47
CA GLN A 215 -0.65 -11.31 -14.61
C GLN A 215 -0.17 -12.57 -15.35
N ARG A 216 1.12 -12.88 -15.29
CA ARG A 216 1.69 -14.13 -15.82
C ARG A 216 1.64 -15.28 -14.81
N GLY A 217 1.17 -15.03 -13.59
CA GLY A 217 1.04 -16.06 -12.55
C GLY A 217 2.34 -16.31 -11.78
N VAL A 218 3.27 -15.36 -11.77
CA VAL A 218 4.49 -15.45 -10.95
C VAL A 218 4.12 -15.50 -9.47
N ILE A 219 4.69 -16.47 -8.77
CA ILE A 219 4.66 -16.57 -7.31
C ILE A 219 5.98 -15.98 -6.80
N PRO A 220 5.94 -14.86 -6.03
CA PRO A 220 7.17 -14.16 -5.65
C PRO A 220 8.09 -14.98 -4.75
N TYR A 221 7.51 -15.66 -3.76
CA TYR A 221 8.23 -16.42 -2.74
C TYR A 221 7.52 -17.72 -2.41
N SER A 222 8.25 -18.65 -1.79
CA SER A 222 7.70 -19.87 -1.19
C SER A 222 6.60 -19.54 -0.17
N ALA A 223 5.75 -20.51 0.14
CA ALA A 223 4.59 -20.32 1.04
C ALA A 223 4.98 -19.83 2.45
N ASP A 224 6.19 -20.17 2.92
CA ASP A 224 6.76 -19.70 4.18
C ASP A 224 7.46 -18.33 4.08
N GLY A 225 7.53 -17.75 2.86
CA GLY A 225 8.14 -16.43 2.61
C GLY A 225 9.68 -16.43 2.70
N THR A 226 10.34 -17.57 2.77
CA THR A 226 11.79 -17.66 3.03
C THR A 226 12.64 -17.72 1.77
N GLN A 227 12.11 -18.22 0.66
CA GLN A 227 12.85 -18.40 -0.59
C GLN A 227 12.15 -17.66 -1.74
N PRO A 228 12.88 -16.87 -2.54
CA PRO A 228 12.33 -16.33 -3.77
C PRO A 228 12.05 -17.50 -4.73
N THR A 229 10.91 -17.44 -5.43
CA THR A 229 10.47 -18.44 -6.40
C THR A 229 10.14 -17.83 -7.75
N PHE A 230 10.25 -16.51 -7.88
CA PHE A 230 9.88 -15.79 -9.09
C PHE A 230 10.78 -16.11 -10.30
N ASP A 231 11.99 -16.66 -10.09
CA ASP A 231 12.90 -17.13 -11.14
C ASP A 231 12.59 -18.55 -11.62
N GLN A 232 11.65 -19.23 -10.96
CA GLN A 232 11.33 -20.61 -11.28
C GLN A 232 10.39 -20.71 -12.48
N GLY A 233 10.74 -21.56 -13.43
CA GLY A 233 9.86 -21.90 -14.53
C GLY A 233 8.80 -22.94 -14.14
N ILE A 234 7.77 -22.99 -14.93
CA ILE A 234 6.65 -23.92 -14.80
C ILE A 234 6.44 -24.72 -16.11
N TYR A 235 5.84 -25.89 -16.01
CA TYR A 235 5.36 -26.61 -17.18
C TYR A 235 3.93 -26.15 -17.50
N LYS A 236 3.72 -25.60 -18.70
CA LYS A 236 2.41 -25.19 -19.19
C LYS A 236 2.19 -25.81 -20.58
N ASN A 237 1.13 -26.61 -20.71
CA ASN A 237 0.81 -27.32 -21.97
C ASN A 237 2.00 -28.14 -22.54
N GLY A 238 2.76 -28.79 -21.65
CA GLY A 238 3.93 -29.60 -22.03
C GLY A 238 5.21 -28.83 -22.33
N ASN A 239 5.19 -27.49 -22.32
CA ASN A 239 6.36 -26.65 -22.51
C ASN A 239 6.85 -26.07 -21.19
N TYR A 240 8.16 -26.02 -21.00
CA TYR A 240 8.79 -25.28 -19.91
C TYR A 240 8.80 -23.78 -20.24
N VAL A 241 8.18 -22.97 -19.39
CA VAL A 241 8.12 -21.52 -19.54
C VAL A 241 8.54 -20.86 -18.23
N ASN A 242 9.14 -19.68 -18.32
CA ASN A 242 9.42 -18.87 -17.13
C ASN A 242 8.52 -17.62 -17.15
N PRO A 243 7.47 -17.58 -16.32
CA PRO A 243 6.51 -16.45 -16.32
C PRO A 243 7.16 -15.11 -16.01
N ALA A 244 8.23 -15.07 -15.19
CA ALA A 244 8.90 -13.82 -14.87
C ALA A 244 9.79 -13.33 -16.01
N GLU A 245 10.44 -14.24 -16.74
CA GLU A 245 11.17 -13.89 -17.96
C GLU A 245 10.23 -13.32 -19.03
N ASP A 246 9.06 -13.95 -19.22
CA ASP A 246 8.03 -13.48 -20.16
C ASP A 246 7.55 -12.06 -19.80
N ALA A 247 7.26 -11.81 -18.52
CA ALA A 247 6.82 -10.51 -18.01
C ALA A 247 7.89 -9.43 -18.20
N LEU A 248 9.13 -9.77 -17.88
CA LEU A 248 10.29 -8.88 -17.99
C LEU A 248 10.63 -8.59 -19.47
N ASP A 249 10.56 -9.59 -20.35
CA ASP A 249 10.76 -9.39 -21.80
C ASP A 249 9.66 -8.47 -22.36
N TYR A 250 8.40 -8.68 -21.95
CA TYR A 250 7.31 -7.81 -22.38
C TYR A 250 7.51 -6.38 -21.89
N TYR A 251 7.85 -6.18 -20.59
CA TYR A 251 8.10 -4.85 -20.04
C TYR A 251 9.26 -4.15 -20.75
N THR A 252 10.41 -4.81 -20.90
CA THR A 252 11.60 -4.23 -21.49
C THR A 252 11.50 -4.07 -23.01
N SER A 253 10.56 -4.78 -23.67
CA SER A 253 10.31 -4.65 -25.10
C SER A 253 9.94 -3.22 -25.52
N PHE A 254 9.32 -2.43 -24.63
CA PHE A 254 8.97 -1.04 -24.90
C PHE A 254 10.19 -0.10 -24.95
N ALA A 255 11.32 -0.50 -24.38
CA ALA A 255 12.56 0.27 -24.37
C ALA A 255 13.71 -0.36 -25.18
N SER A 256 13.53 -1.55 -25.73
CA SER A 256 14.54 -2.24 -26.55
C SER A 256 14.41 -1.88 -28.04
N PRO A 257 15.44 -1.26 -28.67
CA PRO A 257 15.42 -0.94 -30.09
C PRO A 257 15.25 -2.16 -31.03
N LEU A 258 15.53 -3.35 -30.52
CA LEU A 258 15.42 -4.60 -31.29
C LEU A 258 13.99 -5.18 -31.31
N LYS A 259 13.08 -4.62 -30.51
CA LYS A 259 11.70 -5.10 -30.37
C LYS A 259 10.70 -4.19 -31.10
N SER A 260 9.66 -4.77 -31.65
CA SER A 260 8.58 -4.02 -32.34
C SER A 260 7.89 -3.00 -31.42
N ASN A 261 7.79 -3.30 -30.11
CA ASN A 261 7.18 -2.41 -29.12
C ASN A 261 8.04 -1.18 -28.77
N TYR A 262 9.26 -1.04 -29.30
CA TYR A 262 10.15 0.08 -28.97
C TYR A 262 9.49 1.42 -29.22
N ASN A 263 9.30 2.20 -28.14
CA ASN A 263 8.64 3.50 -28.19
C ASN A 263 9.02 4.43 -27.02
N TRP A 264 9.91 3.98 -26.13
CA TRP A 264 10.35 4.73 -24.96
C TRP A 264 11.84 4.49 -24.72
N ASN A 265 12.54 5.43 -24.10
CA ASN A 265 13.94 5.25 -23.70
C ASN A 265 14.34 6.27 -22.61
N TYR A 266 15.58 6.18 -22.09
CA TYR A 266 16.08 7.11 -21.07
C TYR A 266 16.25 8.57 -21.51
N ARG A 267 16.08 8.88 -22.80
CA ARG A 267 16.05 10.27 -23.32
C ARG A 267 14.63 10.88 -23.25
N SER A 268 13.62 10.08 -22.96
CA SER A 268 12.26 10.56 -22.77
C SER A 268 12.14 11.32 -21.45
N ASP A 269 11.23 12.28 -21.38
CA ASP A 269 10.91 13.00 -20.13
C ASP A 269 10.39 12.02 -19.06
N TYR A 270 10.35 12.46 -17.81
CA TYR A 270 9.70 11.67 -16.75
C TYR A 270 8.23 11.40 -17.09
N SER A 271 7.75 10.19 -16.88
CA SER A 271 6.47 9.71 -17.44
C SER A 271 5.26 10.59 -17.15
N ILE A 272 5.15 11.14 -15.93
CA ILE A 272 4.05 12.06 -15.57
C ILE A 272 4.15 13.35 -16.35
N ASP A 273 5.36 13.90 -16.50
CA ASP A 273 5.59 15.13 -17.26
C ASP A 273 5.37 14.92 -18.78
N ALA A 274 5.82 13.77 -19.30
CA ALA A 274 5.57 13.39 -20.69
C ALA A 274 4.06 13.27 -20.97
N PHE A 275 3.30 12.69 -20.03
CA PHE A 275 1.85 12.56 -20.18
C PHE A 275 1.14 13.92 -20.09
N ALA A 276 1.48 14.73 -19.10
CA ALA A 276 0.91 16.07 -18.93
C ALA A 276 1.21 16.98 -20.14
N ASN A 277 2.41 16.82 -20.76
CA ASN A 277 2.82 17.57 -21.96
C ASN A 277 2.25 17.00 -23.28
N GLY A 278 1.39 15.97 -23.24
CA GLY A 278 0.83 15.33 -24.42
C GLY A 278 1.86 14.61 -25.31
N ARG A 279 2.96 14.13 -24.73
CA ARG A 279 4.04 13.42 -25.47
C ARG A 279 3.94 11.90 -25.39
N VAL A 280 3.07 11.37 -24.51
CA VAL A 280 2.80 9.94 -24.39
C VAL A 280 1.31 9.67 -24.32
N ALA A 281 0.84 8.64 -25.03
CA ALA A 281 -0.59 8.34 -25.11
C ALA A 281 -1.09 7.53 -23.91
N TYR A 282 -0.27 6.64 -23.37
CA TYR A 282 -0.63 5.77 -22.23
C TYR A 282 0.40 5.85 -21.12
N MET A 283 -0.08 5.87 -19.86
CA MET A 283 0.75 5.83 -18.68
C MET A 283 0.04 5.00 -17.60
N TYR A 284 0.77 4.05 -16.97
CA TYR A 284 0.27 3.37 -15.79
C TYR A 284 0.52 4.23 -14.56
N ASN A 285 -0.49 4.40 -13.72
CA ASN A 285 -0.32 5.03 -12.42
C ASN A 285 -1.51 4.74 -11.48
N TYR A 286 -1.40 5.19 -10.25
CA TYR A 286 -2.42 5.13 -9.20
C TYR A 286 -3.35 6.34 -9.23
N SER A 287 -4.41 6.31 -8.42
CA SER A 287 -5.44 7.36 -8.37
C SER A 287 -4.88 8.75 -8.06
N TYR A 288 -3.85 8.86 -7.20
CA TYR A 288 -3.24 10.14 -6.84
C TYR A 288 -2.67 10.93 -8.03
N ALA A 289 -2.25 10.23 -9.08
CA ALA A 289 -1.66 10.87 -10.25
C ALA A 289 -2.66 11.77 -11.00
N ARG A 290 -3.97 11.49 -10.88
CA ARG A 290 -5.02 12.30 -11.51
C ARG A 290 -4.95 13.77 -11.09
N ALA A 291 -4.88 14.03 -9.79
CA ALA A 291 -4.77 15.39 -9.26
C ALA A 291 -3.49 16.09 -9.76
N THR A 292 -2.37 15.38 -9.77
CA THR A 292 -1.08 15.89 -10.27
C THR A 292 -1.16 16.26 -11.76
N ILE A 293 -1.81 15.43 -12.57
CA ILE A 293 -1.96 15.68 -14.02
C ILE A 293 -2.86 16.89 -14.24
N ILE A 294 -4.01 16.97 -13.55
CA ILE A 294 -4.92 18.12 -13.67
C ILE A 294 -4.22 19.41 -13.27
N GLN A 295 -3.43 19.40 -12.19
CA GLN A 295 -2.67 20.58 -11.76
C GLN A 295 -1.61 21.02 -12.80
N LYS A 296 -0.90 20.05 -13.40
CA LYS A 296 0.14 20.34 -14.42
C LYS A 296 -0.42 20.73 -15.76
N ALA A 297 -1.55 20.15 -16.16
CA ALA A 297 -2.14 20.29 -17.49
C ALA A 297 -3.68 20.31 -17.43
N PRO A 298 -4.29 21.43 -16.97
CA PRO A 298 -5.75 21.52 -16.78
C PRO A 298 -6.58 21.31 -18.06
N GLN A 299 -5.97 21.50 -19.23
CA GLN A 299 -6.63 21.36 -20.53
C GLN A 299 -6.39 20.00 -21.21
N LEU A 300 -5.64 19.10 -20.56
CA LEU A 300 -5.35 17.78 -21.13
C LEU A 300 -6.64 16.96 -21.18
N ASN A 301 -7.01 16.51 -22.37
CA ASN A 301 -8.15 15.63 -22.58
C ASN A 301 -7.73 14.17 -22.36
N PHE A 302 -7.86 13.71 -21.11
CA PHE A 302 -7.49 12.35 -20.74
C PHE A 302 -8.59 11.65 -19.94
N ASP A 303 -8.42 10.37 -19.78
CA ASP A 303 -9.27 9.55 -18.92
C ASP A 303 -8.48 8.33 -18.40
N VAL A 304 -9.15 7.48 -17.63
CA VAL A 304 -8.55 6.30 -16.99
C VAL A 304 -9.32 5.05 -17.41
N ALA A 305 -8.59 3.97 -17.68
CA ALA A 305 -9.13 2.66 -18.04
C ALA A 305 -8.51 1.56 -17.16
N PRO A 306 -9.14 0.38 -17.06
CA PRO A 306 -8.51 -0.78 -16.45
C PRO A 306 -7.19 -1.12 -17.14
N VAL A 307 -6.25 -1.69 -16.40
CA VAL A 307 -4.98 -2.14 -16.97
C VAL A 307 -5.19 -3.28 -17.96
N PRO A 308 -4.48 -3.29 -19.11
CA PRO A 308 -4.58 -4.40 -20.06
C PRO A 308 -4.19 -5.73 -19.45
N GLN A 309 -4.92 -6.79 -19.80
CA GLN A 309 -4.66 -8.16 -19.36
C GLN A 309 -3.91 -8.95 -20.44
N PRO A 310 -3.16 -10.00 -20.11
CA PRO A 310 -2.56 -10.87 -21.12
C PRO A 310 -3.60 -11.54 -22.00
N ASN A 311 -4.74 -11.94 -21.41
CA ASN A 311 -5.84 -12.62 -22.01
C ASN A 311 -7.14 -12.20 -21.29
N LEU A 312 -8.25 -12.07 -21.99
CA LEU A 312 -9.57 -11.72 -21.41
C LEU A 312 -10.36 -12.94 -20.91
N ASP A 313 -9.96 -14.15 -21.30
CA ASP A 313 -10.60 -15.40 -20.85
C ASP A 313 -10.14 -15.79 -19.43
N ASP A 314 -8.99 -15.27 -18.98
CA ASP A 314 -8.50 -15.48 -17.63
C ASP A 314 -9.06 -14.43 -16.64
N PRO A 315 -9.17 -14.76 -15.35
CA PRO A 315 -9.54 -13.80 -14.33
C PRO A 315 -8.61 -12.57 -14.36
N ALA A 316 -9.19 -11.38 -14.33
CA ALA A 316 -8.40 -10.15 -14.31
C ALA A 316 -7.49 -10.10 -13.07
N VAL A 317 -6.27 -9.61 -13.27
CA VAL A 317 -5.30 -9.39 -12.21
C VAL A 317 -4.82 -7.95 -12.24
N ASN A 318 -4.88 -7.28 -11.10
CA ASN A 318 -4.33 -5.96 -10.90
C ASN A 318 -3.26 -5.97 -9.78
N PHE A 319 -2.52 -4.89 -9.65
CA PHE A 319 -1.50 -4.69 -8.62
C PHE A 319 -1.91 -3.56 -7.69
N ALA A 320 -1.93 -3.84 -6.37
CA ALA A 320 -2.23 -2.87 -5.34
C ALA A 320 -0.99 -2.47 -4.54
N ASN A 321 -0.94 -1.19 -4.18
CA ASN A 321 0.06 -0.61 -3.28
C ASN A 321 -0.68 0.30 -2.28
N TYR A 322 -0.66 -0.05 -1.00
CA TYR A 322 -1.46 0.62 0.01
C TYR A 322 -0.88 0.44 1.41
N TRP A 323 -1.46 1.12 2.38
CA TRP A 323 -1.06 1.11 3.78
C TRP A 323 -2.21 0.68 4.66
N GLY A 324 -1.90 0.05 5.79
CA GLY A 324 -2.87 -0.31 6.82
C GLY A 324 -2.43 0.20 8.18
N GLU A 325 -3.40 0.49 9.02
CA GLU A 325 -3.21 1.02 10.35
C GLU A 325 -3.11 -0.13 11.35
N ALA A 326 -2.03 -0.17 12.11
CA ALA A 326 -1.71 -1.22 13.06
C ALA A 326 -1.58 -0.67 14.49
N VAL A 327 -1.87 -1.50 15.49
CA VAL A 327 -1.72 -1.15 16.90
C VAL A 327 -0.37 -1.63 17.41
N SER A 328 0.37 -0.74 18.05
CA SER A 328 1.66 -1.02 18.68
C SER A 328 1.51 -2.05 19.80
N LYS A 329 2.39 -3.04 19.81
CA LYS A 329 2.50 -3.98 20.94
C LYS A 329 2.90 -3.28 22.25
N GLN A 330 3.55 -2.13 22.16
CA GLN A 330 3.99 -1.34 23.32
C GLN A 330 2.90 -0.38 23.84
N SER A 331 1.81 -0.19 23.10
CA SER A 331 0.70 0.65 23.54
C SER A 331 0.13 0.12 24.86
N LYS A 332 -0.11 1.01 25.81
CA LYS A 332 -0.82 0.72 27.06
C LYS A 332 -2.34 0.72 26.90
N ASN A 333 -2.82 1.21 25.73
CA ASN A 333 -4.23 1.43 25.42
C ASN A 333 -4.68 0.59 24.22
N GLN A 334 -4.16 -0.64 24.07
CA GLN A 334 -4.39 -1.48 22.88
C GLN A 334 -5.87 -1.69 22.54
N ALA A 335 -6.72 -1.91 23.58
CA ALA A 335 -8.14 -2.08 23.36
C ALA A 335 -8.81 -0.82 22.81
N ALA A 336 -8.49 0.38 23.32
CA ALA A 336 -9.00 1.63 22.84
C ALA A 336 -8.47 1.95 21.42
N ALA A 337 -7.21 1.60 21.14
CA ALA A 337 -6.61 1.76 19.82
C ALA A 337 -7.33 0.89 18.77
N TRP A 338 -7.63 -0.36 19.09
CA TRP A 338 -8.40 -1.24 18.20
C TRP A 338 -9.85 -0.83 18.05
N ASP A 339 -10.49 -0.31 19.11
CA ASP A 339 -11.84 0.26 19.04
C ASP A 339 -11.88 1.45 18.07
N PHE A 340 -10.90 2.34 18.17
CA PHE A 340 -10.74 3.45 17.22
C PHE A 340 -10.53 2.93 15.79
N LEU A 341 -9.61 1.99 15.55
CA LEU A 341 -9.35 1.45 14.21
C LEU A 341 -10.57 0.74 13.62
N LYS A 342 -11.30 -0.04 14.44
CA LYS A 342 -12.55 -0.66 14.00
C LYS A 342 -13.59 0.37 13.59
N PHE A 343 -13.73 1.45 14.38
CA PHE A 343 -14.67 2.53 14.08
C PHE A 343 -14.33 3.23 12.77
N ILE A 344 -13.08 3.73 12.63
CA ILE A 344 -12.69 4.49 11.43
C ILE A 344 -12.66 3.65 10.15
N SER A 345 -12.62 2.33 10.25
CA SER A 345 -12.72 1.38 9.14
C SER A 345 -14.13 0.84 8.91
N SER A 346 -15.12 1.33 9.68
CA SER A 346 -16.53 1.00 9.46
C SER A 346 -17.07 1.60 8.15
N LYS A 347 -18.18 1.04 7.65
CA LYS A 347 -18.82 1.56 6.44
C LYS A 347 -19.20 3.03 6.58
N GLU A 348 -19.86 3.40 7.71
CA GLU A 348 -20.28 4.78 8.00
C GLU A 348 -19.11 5.77 7.98
N ALA A 349 -18.01 5.43 8.66
CA ALA A 349 -16.87 6.33 8.78
C ALA A 349 -16.12 6.45 7.44
N LEU A 350 -15.89 5.34 6.73
CA LEU A 350 -15.21 5.37 5.44
C LEU A 350 -16.05 6.02 4.34
N ASP A 351 -17.38 5.91 4.37
CA ASP A 351 -18.25 6.61 3.42
C ASP A 351 -18.08 8.13 3.54
N ALA A 352 -18.12 8.67 4.78
CA ALA A 352 -17.84 10.08 5.04
C ALA A 352 -16.42 10.49 4.63
N TYR A 353 -15.44 9.65 4.91
CA TYR A 353 -14.04 9.88 4.53
C TYR A 353 -13.85 9.95 3.01
N TYR A 354 -14.45 9.03 2.25
CA TYR A 354 -14.37 9.03 0.79
C TYR A 354 -15.15 10.18 0.13
N ALA A 355 -16.26 10.58 0.73
CA ALA A 355 -16.97 11.77 0.27
C ALA A 355 -16.09 13.02 0.31
N HIS A 356 -15.19 13.10 1.31
CA HIS A 356 -14.22 14.19 1.46
C HIS A 356 -12.97 14.02 0.59
N THR A 357 -12.36 12.82 0.58
CA THR A 357 -11.04 12.58 -0.01
C THR A 357 -11.06 12.11 -1.47
N LYS A 358 -12.15 11.52 -1.92
CA LYS A 358 -12.24 10.85 -3.23
C LYS A 358 -11.20 9.74 -3.42
N TYR A 359 -10.87 9.00 -2.35
CA TYR A 359 -9.97 7.86 -2.44
C TYR A 359 -10.71 6.56 -2.76
N PRO A 360 -10.05 5.61 -3.47
CA PRO A 360 -10.64 4.30 -3.72
C PRO A 360 -10.77 3.49 -2.43
N SER A 361 -11.92 2.82 -2.29
CA SER A 361 -12.27 2.09 -1.07
C SER A 361 -11.43 0.83 -0.86
N SER A 362 -11.16 0.53 0.43
CA SER A 362 -10.69 -0.77 0.89
C SER A 362 -11.84 -1.77 1.16
N ARG A 363 -13.10 -1.29 1.20
CA ARG A 363 -14.28 -2.09 1.54
C ARG A 363 -15.09 -2.47 0.29
N LYS A 364 -15.44 -3.74 0.19
CA LYS A 364 -16.24 -4.30 -0.93
C LYS A 364 -17.60 -3.60 -1.07
N ASP A 365 -18.29 -3.36 0.06
CA ASP A 365 -19.62 -2.76 0.10
C ASP A 365 -19.64 -1.25 -0.25
N LEU A 366 -18.50 -0.55 -0.20
CA LEU A 366 -18.34 0.82 -0.66
C LEU A 366 -17.82 0.89 -2.09
N ILE A 367 -17.05 -0.10 -2.55
CA ILE A 367 -16.59 -0.19 -3.94
C ILE A 367 -17.79 -0.20 -4.89
N GLU A 368 -18.87 -0.93 -4.58
CA GLU A 368 -20.08 -0.96 -5.38
C GLU A 368 -20.66 0.43 -5.63
N LEU A 369 -20.60 1.31 -4.64
CA LEU A 369 -21.06 2.70 -4.77
C LEU A 369 -20.09 3.55 -5.59
N GLN A 370 -18.79 3.28 -5.48
CA GLN A 370 -17.73 4.03 -6.17
C GLN A 370 -17.57 3.66 -7.65
N THR A 371 -18.03 2.48 -8.08
CA THR A 371 -17.83 2.02 -9.48
C THR A 371 -18.39 2.97 -10.53
N GLN A 372 -19.39 3.78 -10.18
CA GLN A 372 -20.01 4.77 -11.07
C GLN A 372 -19.36 6.17 -10.97
N ASP A 373 -18.45 6.38 -10.04
CA ASP A 373 -17.74 7.66 -9.92
C ASP A 373 -16.73 7.80 -11.08
N PRO A 374 -16.83 8.87 -11.89
CA PRO A 374 -16.00 9.02 -13.08
C PRO A 374 -14.52 9.20 -12.77
N ASP A 375 -14.17 9.63 -11.55
CA ASP A 375 -12.79 9.93 -11.17
C ASP A 375 -12.07 8.73 -10.56
N ILE A 376 -12.78 7.93 -9.77
CA ILE A 376 -12.19 6.84 -8.97
C ILE A 376 -12.76 5.44 -9.28
N GLY A 377 -13.86 5.34 -10.05
CA GLY A 377 -14.57 4.08 -10.26
C GLY A 377 -13.70 2.96 -10.85
N VAL A 378 -12.78 3.32 -11.76
CA VAL A 378 -11.83 2.35 -12.34
C VAL A 378 -10.89 1.80 -11.28
N PHE A 379 -10.33 2.65 -10.41
CA PHE A 379 -9.42 2.24 -9.33
C PHE A 379 -10.16 1.42 -8.26
N ALA A 380 -11.35 1.85 -7.87
CA ALA A 380 -12.18 1.13 -6.92
C ALA A 380 -12.52 -0.28 -7.44
N SER A 381 -12.97 -0.39 -8.69
CA SER A 381 -13.26 -1.68 -9.33
C SER A 381 -12.03 -2.58 -9.41
N ALA A 382 -10.85 -2.00 -9.70
CA ALA A 382 -9.59 -2.72 -9.80
C ALA A 382 -9.18 -3.37 -8.46
N ASN A 383 -9.56 -2.78 -7.32
CA ASN A 383 -9.27 -3.32 -5.98
C ASN A 383 -9.89 -4.70 -5.74
N LEU A 384 -10.99 -5.04 -6.43
CA LEU A 384 -11.62 -6.36 -6.31
C LEU A 384 -10.77 -7.50 -6.90
N THR A 385 -9.89 -7.19 -7.84
CA THR A 385 -9.01 -8.16 -8.51
C THR A 385 -7.52 -7.92 -8.22
N ALA A 386 -7.25 -7.00 -7.30
CA ALA A 386 -5.89 -6.63 -6.94
C ALA A 386 -5.18 -7.74 -6.17
N LYS A 387 -3.89 -7.85 -6.44
CA LYS A 387 -2.94 -8.69 -5.72
C LYS A 387 -1.75 -7.87 -5.26
N ALA A 388 -1.06 -8.34 -4.24
CA ALA A 388 0.22 -7.81 -3.81
C ALA A 388 1.37 -8.69 -4.31
N PHE A 389 2.51 -8.08 -4.58
CA PHE A 389 3.77 -8.79 -4.79
C PHE A 389 4.53 -8.78 -3.46
N TYR A 390 4.68 -9.96 -2.83
CA TYR A 390 5.34 -10.04 -1.53
C TYR A 390 6.79 -9.57 -1.62
N ARG A 391 7.19 -8.68 -0.71
CA ARG A 391 8.53 -8.08 -0.62
C ARG A 391 8.99 -8.09 0.83
N PRO A 392 9.96 -8.94 1.20
CA PRO A 392 10.50 -9.00 2.58
C PRO A 392 11.06 -7.66 3.05
N ASP A 393 11.69 -6.93 2.14
CA ASP A 393 12.15 -5.55 2.31
C ASP A 393 11.76 -4.79 1.03
N GLN A 394 10.74 -3.94 1.14
CA GLN A 394 10.17 -3.24 -0.01
C GLN A 394 11.23 -2.44 -0.78
N ALA A 395 11.98 -1.60 -0.08
CA ALA A 395 12.92 -0.68 -0.71
C ALA A 395 14.05 -1.44 -1.44
N LYS A 396 14.57 -2.51 -0.83
CA LYS A 396 15.61 -3.33 -1.45
C LYS A 396 15.06 -4.14 -2.61
N MET A 397 13.86 -4.71 -2.52
CA MET A 397 13.24 -5.44 -3.63
C MET A 397 12.99 -4.50 -4.81
N ASP A 398 12.48 -3.30 -4.58
CA ASP A 398 12.25 -2.32 -5.63
C ASP A 398 13.58 -1.87 -6.27
N ALA A 399 14.66 -1.73 -5.49
CA ALA A 399 16.00 -1.47 -6.03
C ALA A 399 16.53 -2.65 -6.86
N ILE A 400 16.35 -3.90 -6.42
CA ILE A 400 16.75 -5.11 -7.16
C ILE A 400 16.03 -5.16 -8.51
N PHE A 401 14.71 -5.00 -8.55
CA PHE A 401 13.96 -5.06 -9.81
C PHE A 401 14.19 -3.85 -10.71
N GLY A 402 14.41 -2.67 -10.15
CA GLY A 402 14.87 -1.50 -10.91
C GLY A 402 16.21 -1.78 -11.58
N GLN A 403 17.18 -2.34 -10.84
CA GLN A 403 18.49 -2.76 -11.39
C GLN A 403 18.33 -3.88 -12.44
N THR A 404 17.37 -4.78 -12.27
CA THR A 404 17.07 -5.85 -13.24
C THR A 404 16.65 -5.28 -14.59
N ILE A 405 15.78 -4.26 -14.60
CA ILE A 405 15.41 -3.53 -15.81
C ILE A 405 16.65 -2.88 -16.45
N ASP A 406 17.45 -2.15 -15.65
CA ASP A 406 18.63 -1.44 -16.12
C ASP A 406 19.71 -2.41 -16.66
N ASN A 407 19.88 -3.59 -16.08
CA ASN A 407 20.82 -4.61 -16.57
C ASN A 407 20.47 -5.07 -17.99
N ILE A 408 19.18 -5.20 -18.33
CA ILE A 408 18.74 -5.57 -19.68
C ILE A 408 18.94 -4.39 -20.65
N ILE A 409 18.42 -3.23 -20.31
CA ILE A 409 18.36 -2.09 -21.24
C ILE A 409 19.73 -1.43 -21.43
N LEU A 410 20.51 -1.30 -20.38
CA LEU A 410 21.79 -0.57 -20.42
C LEU A 410 23.01 -1.46 -20.55
N LYS A 411 22.94 -2.73 -20.06
CA LYS A 411 24.09 -3.63 -20.03
C LYS A 411 23.94 -4.85 -20.96
N GLY A 412 22.77 -5.04 -21.60
CA GLY A 412 22.53 -6.10 -22.56
C GLY A 412 22.40 -7.50 -21.95
N PHE A 413 22.00 -7.61 -20.67
CA PHE A 413 21.71 -8.92 -20.07
C PHE A 413 20.52 -9.56 -20.77
N THR A 414 20.53 -10.88 -20.85
CA THR A 414 19.31 -11.63 -21.19
C THR A 414 18.31 -11.56 -20.00
N THR A 415 17.03 -11.77 -20.28
CA THR A 415 16.01 -11.83 -19.23
C THR A 415 16.31 -12.89 -18.19
N SER A 416 16.79 -14.07 -18.62
CA SER A 416 17.17 -15.17 -17.73
C SER A 416 18.33 -14.79 -16.79
N GLN A 417 19.41 -14.17 -17.32
CA GLN A 417 20.51 -13.68 -16.50
C GLN A 417 20.05 -12.63 -15.48
N ALA A 418 19.19 -11.70 -15.89
CA ALA A 418 18.71 -10.61 -15.04
C ALA A 418 17.81 -11.13 -13.91
N ILE A 419 16.86 -12.03 -14.22
CA ILE A 419 15.97 -12.64 -13.22
C ILE A 419 16.74 -13.55 -12.26
N GLY A 420 17.68 -14.37 -12.74
CA GLY A 420 18.51 -15.22 -11.89
C GLY A 420 19.36 -14.39 -10.91
N GLN A 421 19.94 -13.28 -11.36
CA GLN A 421 20.66 -12.36 -10.48
C GLN A 421 19.74 -11.71 -9.44
N ALA A 422 18.54 -11.30 -9.87
CA ALA A 422 17.55 -10.74 -8.96
C ALA A 422 17.15 -11.73 -7.85
N ALA A 423 16.95 -13.02 -8.21
CA ALA A 423 16.60 -14.07 -7.25
C ALA A 423 17.71 -14.31 -6.24
N GLN A 424 18.98 -14.34 -6.68
CA GLN A 424 20.12 -14.44 -5.77
C GLN A 424 20.18 -13.28 -4.77
N GLN A 425 19.99 -12.05 -5.23
CA GLN A 425 19.97 -10.86 -4.36
C GLN A 425 18.77 -10.89 -3.40
N ALA A 426 17.59 -11.22 -3.90
CA ALA A 426 16.37 -11.31 -3.10
C ALA A 426 16.47 -12.40 -2.02
N GLY A 427 17.14 -13.53 -2.30
CA GLY A 427 17.38 -14.60 -1.34
C GLY A 427 18.29 -14.20 -0.17
N THR A 428 19.01 -13.07 -0.25
CA THR A 428 19.77 -12.53 0.88
C THR A 428 18.91 -11.75 1.86
N LEU A 429 17.72 -11.29 1.43
CA LEU A 429 16.84 -10.45 2.24
C LEU A 429 16.03 -11.24 3.28
N THR A 430 15.91 -12.54 3.13
CA THR A 430 15.14 -13.45 4.00
C THR A 430 16.00 -14.26 4.96
N ARG A 431 17.31 -14.07 4.93
CA ARG A 431 18.24 -14.70 5.88
C ARG A 431 18.32 -13.85 7.15
N PHE A 432 17.46 -14.18 8.13
CA PHE A 432 17.50 -13.61 9.47
C PHE A 432 18.23 -14.53 10.43
#